data_f3e6029107aa81af086faaf7813721eb
#
_entry.id   f3e6029107aa81af086faaf7813721eb
#
_cell.length_a   1.000
_cell.length_b   1.000
_cell.length_c   1.000
_cell.angle_alpha   90.00
_cell.angle_beta   90.00
_cell.angle_gamma   90.00
#
_symmetry.space_group_name_H-M   'P 1'
#
loop_
_entity.id
_entity.type
_entity.pdbx_description
1 polymer ?
#
loop_
_entity_poly.entity_id
_entity_poly.type
_entity_poly.pdbx_seq_one_letter_code
_entity_poly.pdbx_strand_id
1 'polypeptide(L)'
;YYTTGTANVTFGGEKQITAALYKLTSGEAKVAYYTTNHGEQEPTATLTETLSAQNITLQPLDLLTSEIPEDCSLLIINAPTSDLASDDGLVDEVSMVQNYLNEGGRILLTTNAYDETPNLDALMAEFGLAREPGIVVEGDSSHALYGYPYSLFPDYGTTVETTALNGVNRSTHVMLSVAQGLTVTETEDVTAEALLNTSEEAYSKQNVNSAATTD
;
A
#
# COMPACT_ATOMS: atom_id res chain seq x y z
N TYR A 1 -32.12 24.99 21.48
CA TYR A 1 -31.51 25.04 20.13
C TYR A 1 -31.42 23.63 19.62
N TYR A 2 -32.31 23.23 18.67
CA TYR A 2 -32.25 21.98 17.95
C TYR A 2 -31.46 22.19 16.69
N THR A 3 -30.26 21.58 16.58
CA THR A 3 -29.55 21.44 15.32
C THR A 3 -30.15 20.28 14.55
N THR A 4 -30.92 20.55 13.51
CA THR A 4 -31.33 19.54 12.53
C THR A 4 -30.10 19.17 11.71
N GLY A 5 -29.42 18.08 12.11
CA GLY A 5 -28.41 17.46 11.29
C GLY A 5 -29.09 16.82 10.07
N THR A 6 -28.82 17.32 8.90
CA THR A 6 -29.16 16.64 7.65
C THR A 6 -28.32 15.38 7.56
N ALA A 7 -28.93 14.22 7.80
CA ALA A 7 -28.28 12.96 7.49
C ALA A 7 -28.16 12.83 5.97
N ASN A 8 -26.94 12.85 5.43
CA ASN A 8 -26.69 12.49 4.05
C ASN A 8 -26.93 10.98 3.90
N VAL A 9 -28.11 10.62 3.45
CA VAL A 9 -28.43 9.24 3.11
C VAL A 9 -27.97 9.01 1.67
N THR A 10 -26.87 8.31 1.49
CA THR A 10 -26.43 7.84 0.16
C THR A 10 -27.04 6.46 -0.09
N PHE A 11 -27.70 6.32 -1.23
CA PHE A 11 -28.24 5.02 -1.66
C PHE A 11 -27.08 4.14 -2.17
N GLY A 12 -26.62 3.22 -1.33
CA GLY A 12 -25.56 2.25 -1.67
C GLY A 12 -26.02 1.00 -2.44
N GLY A 13 -27.26 0.97 -2.92
CA GLY A 13 -27.84 -0.21 -3.54
C GLY A 13 -27.16 -0.68 -4.81
N GLU A 14 -26.65 0.25 -5.63
CA GLU A 14 -25.91 -0.09 -6.85
C GLU A 14 -24.63 -0.87 -6.51
N LYS A 15 -23.81 -0.37 -5.58
CA LYS A 15 -22.59 -1.04 -5.12
C LYS A 15 -22.87 -2.45 -4.58
N GLN A 16 -23.93 -2.61 -3.78
CA GLN A 16 -24.27 -3.89 -3.17
C GLN A 16 -24.81 -4.89 -4.20
N ILE A 17 -25.66 -4.44 -5.14
CA ILE A 17 -26.20 -5.29 -6.21
C ILE A 17 -25.08 -5.74 -7.15
N THR A 18 -24.20 -4.82 -7.55
CA THR A 18 -23.05 -5.13 -8.40
C THR A 18 -22.10 -6.12 -7.72
N ALA A 19 -21.80 -5.92 -6.44
CA ALA A 19 -20.98 -6.85 -5.66
C ALA A 19 -21.63 -8.24 -5.55
N ALA A 20 -22.95 -8.30 -5.34
CA ALA A 20 -23.67 -9.57 -5.29
C ALA A 20 -23.67 -10.30 -6.66
N LEU A 21 -23.88 -9.58 -7.75
CA LEU A 21 -23.80 -10.13 -9.11
C LEU A 21 -22.39 -10.62 -9.43
N TYR A 22 -21.36 -9.85 -9.04
CA TYR A 22 -19.97 -10.23 -9.22
C TYR A 22 -19.67 -11.53 -8.47
N LYS A 23 -20.05 -11.65 -7.19
CA LYS A 23 -19.89 -12.88 -6.40
C LYS A 23 -20.54 -14.10 -7.05
N LEU A 24 -21.67 -13.93 -7.70
CA LEU A 24 -22.37 -15.03 -8.38
C LEU A 24 -21.71 -15.44 -9.70
N THR A 25 -20.95 -14.54 -10.34
CA THR A 25 -20.38 -14.74 -11.67
C THR A 25 -18.87 -14.95 -11.67
N SER A 26 -18.14 -14.53 -10.62
CA SER A 26 -16.67 -14.58 -10.55
C SER A 26 -16.07 -15.95 -10.21
N GLY A 27 -16.90 -16.98 -9.96
CA GLY A 27 -16.44 -18.32 -9.61
C GLY A 27 -16.08 -18.45 -8.13
N GLU A 28 -15.03 -19.22 -7.82
CA GLU A 28 -14.60 -19.45 -6.43
C GLU A 28 -14.07 -18.18 -5.77
N ALA A 29 -14.36 -18.03 -4.47
CA ALA A 29 -13.82 -16.94 -3.69
C ALA A 29 -12.30 -17.05 -3.58
N LYS A 30 -11.60 -15.95 -3.78
CA LYS A 30 -10.15 -15.86 -3.54
C LYS A 30 -9.88 -15.57 -2.08
N VAL A 31 -8.73 -15.99 -1.57
CA VAL A 31 -8.29 -15.68 -0.22
C VAL A 31 -7.09 -14.74 -0.29
N ALA A 32 -7.20 -13.63 0.43
CA ALA A 32 -6.07 -12.76 0.74
C ALA A 32 -5.65 -13.00 2.19
N TYR A 33 -4.36 -13.02 2.44
CA TYR A 33 -3.81 -13.15 3.78
C TYR A 33 -3.07 -11.87 4.16
N TYR A 34 -3.24 -11.41 5.39
CA TYR A 34 -2.44 -10.31 5.95
C TYR A 34 -1.55 -10.82 7.07
N THR A 35 -0.29 -10.40 7.05
CA THR A 35 0.69 -10.82 8.06
C THR A 35 0.39 -10.21 9.42
N THR A 36 0.82 -10.91 10.45
CA THR A 36 0.69 -10.52 11.86
C THR A 36 1.98 -10.83 12.61
N ASN A 37 2.12 -10.27 13.82
CA ASN A 37 3.27 -10.46 14.75
C ASN A 37 4.53 -9.64 14.47
N HIS A 38 4.53 -8.77 13.43
CA HIS A 38 5.61 -7.80 13.19
C HIS A 38 5.18 -6.36 13.51
N GLY A 39 4.11 -6.20 14.29
CA GLY A 39 3.55 -4.90 14.62
C GLY A 39 2.83 -4.22 13.45
N GLU A 40 2.37 -5.00 12.49
CA GLU A 40 1.58 -4.53 11.34
C GLU A 40 0.31 -3.82 11.78
N GLN A 41 -0.12 -2.90 10.97
CA GLN A 41 -1.44 -2.29 11.13
C GLN A 41 -2.53 -3.24 10.65
N GLU A 42 -3.56 -3.44 11.47
CA GLU A 42 -4.70 -4.24 11.07
C GLU A 42 -5.40 -3.64 9.83
N PRO A 43 -5.88 -4.50 8.92
CA PRO A 43 -6.63 -4.04 7.76
C PRO A 43 -7.86 -3.22 8.17
N THR A 44 -8.03 -2.06 7.54
CA THR A 44 -9.18 -1.20 7.83
C THR A 44 -10.49 -1.86 7.40
N ALA A 45 -11.61 -1.47 8.03
CA ALA A 45 -12.94 -1.92 7.63
C ALA A 45 -13.21 -1.62 6.14
N THR A 46 -12.74 -0.47 5.63
CA THR A 46 -12.89 -0.10 4.22
C THR A 46 -12.15 -1.05 3.28
N LEU A 47 -10.93 -1.47 3.63
CA LEU A 47 -10.17 -2.45 2.84
C LEU A 47 -10.89 -3.80 2.85
N THR A 48 -11.30 -4.28 4.04
CA THR A 48 -12.02 -5.54 4.20
C THR A 48 -13.32 -5.57 3.40
N GLU A 49 -14.12 -4.50 3.46
CA GLU A 49 -15.34 -4.36 2.68
C GLU A 49 -15.07 -4.33 1.16
N THR A 50 -14.00 -3.64 0.74
CA THR A 50 -13.61 -3.54 -0.66
C THR A 50 -13.21 -4.91 -1.22
N LEU A 51 -12.36 -5.64 -0.51
CA LEU A 51 -11.96 -7.00 -0.88
C LEU A 51 -13.17 -7.94 -0.92
N SER A 52 -14.03 -7.89 0.11
CA SER A 52 -15.25 -8.70 0.15
C SER A 52 -16.19 -8.39 -1.02
N ALA A 53 -16.30 -7.13 -1.45
CA ALA A 53 -17.09 -6.76 -2.63
C ALA A 53 -16.54 -7.36 -3.94
N GLN A 54 -15.25 -7.67 -3.98
CA GLN A 54 -14.56 -8.34 -5.09
C GLN A 54 -14.47 -9.87 -4.91
N ASN A 55 -15.29 -10.45 -4.04
CA ASN A 55 -15.29 -11.88 -3.70
C ASN A 55 -13.93 -12.39 -3.17
N ILE A 56 -13.22 -11.54 -2.43
CA ILE A 56 -11.96 -11.87 -1.78
C ILE A 56 -12.19 -11.92 -0.27
N THR A 57 -11.89 -13.06 0.35
CA THR A 57 -11.92 -13.23 1.80
C THR A 57 -10.57 -12.86 2.40
N LEU A 58 -10.56 -12.10 3.49
CA LEU A 58 -9.34 -11.68 4.17
C LEU A 58 -9.13 -12.50 5.44
N GLN A 59 -7.93 -13.07 5.63
CA GLN A 59 -7.57 -13.88 6.79
C GLN A 59 -6.21 -13.45 7.37
N PRO A 60 -6.00 -13.54 8.69
CA PRO A 60 -4.70 -13.31 9.30
C PRO A 60 -3.75 -14.49 9.01
N LEU A 61 -2.46 -14.19 8.92
CA LEU A 61 -1.38 -15.16 8.74
C LEU A 61 -0.18 -14.79 9.60
N ASP A 62 0.24 -15.72 10.43
CA ASP A 62 1.44 -15.61 11.23
C ASP A 62 2.54 -16.47 10.61
N LEU A 63 3.50 -15.82 9.93
CA LEU A 63 4.61 -16.49 9.25
C LEU A 63 5.62 -17.13 10.21
N LEU A 64 5.64 -16.74 11.48
CA LEU A 64 6.47 -17.39 12.49
C LEU A 64 5.99 -18.80 12.84
N THR A 65 4.71 -19.07 12.60
CA THR A 65 4.06 -20.34 12.99
C THR A 65 3.44 -21.12 11.84
N SER A 66 3.32 -20.50 10.65
CA SER A 66 2.62 -21.07 9.51
C SER A 66 3.29 -20.70 8.20
N GLU A 67 3.27 -21.60 7.25
CA GLU A 67 3.65 -21.33 5.86
C GLU A 67 2.54 -20.53 5.14
N ILE A 68 2.89 -19.87 4.02
CA ILE A 68 1.91 -19.19 3.18
C ILE A 68 1.03 -20.26 2.53
N PRO A 69 -0.31 -20.22 2.73
CA PRO A 69 -1.20 -21.25 2.16
C PRO A 69 -1.22 -21.25 0.64
N GLU A 70 -1.40 -22.43 0.05
CA GLU A 70 -1.46 -22.62 -1.42
C GLU A 70 -2.62 -21.83 -2.08
N ASP A 71 -3.69 -21.55 -1.34
CA ASP A 71 -4.82 -20.76 -1.81
C ASP A 71 -4.61 -19.23 -1.66
N CYS A 72 -3.43 -18.80 -1.21
CA CYS A 72 -3.09 -17.39 -1.07
C CYS A 72 -3.05 -16.71 -2.44
N SER A 73 -4.04 -15.91 -2.73
CA SER A 73 -4.12 -15.15 -3.98
C SER A 73 -3.53 -13.74 -3.87
N LEU A 74 -3.37 -13.24 -2.64
CA LEU A 74 -2.76 -11.96 -2.32
C LEU A 74 -2.22 -12.01 -0.89
N LEU A 75 -0.94 -11.75 -0.71
CA LEU A 75 -0.32 -11.52 0.59
C LEU A 75 -0.28 -10.02 0.88
N ILE A 76 -0.69 -9.60 2.06
CA ILE A 76 -0.69 -8.21 2.50
C ILE A 76 0.27 -8.07 3.68
N ILE A 77 1.31 -7.25 3.53
CA ILE A 77 2.23 -6.84 4.59
C ILE A 77 1.99 -5.35 4.82
N ASN A 78 1.35 -5.00 5.93
CA ASN A 78 0.83 -3.65 6.14
C ASN A 78 1.62 -2.88 7.19
N ALA A 79 2.63 -2.14 6.75
CA ALA A 79 3.46 -1.27 7.58
C ALA A 79 3.98 -1.96 8.86
N PRO A 80 4.75 -3.04 8.72
CA PRO A 80 5.35 -3.71 9.87
C PRO A 80 6.31 -2.77 10.59
N THR A 81 6.32 -2.82 11.93
CA THR A 81 7.25 -2.07 12.78
C THR A 81 8.49 -2.88 13.18
N SER A 82 8.45 -4.17 12.94
CA SER A 82 9.58 -5.11 13.09
C SER A 82 9.82 -5.82 11.77
N ASP A 83 11.06 -6.15 11.50
CA ASP A 83 11.45 -6.81 10.26
C ASP A 83 11.05 -8.28 10.23
N LEU A 84 10.94 -8.85 9.03
CA LEU A 84 10.77 -10.28 8.84
C LEU A 84 12.03 -11.03 9.27
N ALA A 85 11.85 -12.20 9.86
CA ALA A 85 12.94 -13.08 10.22
C ALA A 85 13.64 -13.63 8.96
N SER A 86 14.98 -13.65 8.99
CA SER A 86 15.81 -14.26 7.97
C SER A 86 16.58 -15.46 8.55
N ASP A 87 17.40 -16.12 7.72
CA ASP A 87 18.10 -17.40 7.93
C ASP A 87 18.87 -17.56 9.27
N ASP A 88 19.06 -16.51 10.04
CA ASP A 88 19.68 -16.57 11.37
C ASP A 88 18.75 -17.08 12.49
N GLY A 89 17.49 -17.40 12.17
CA GLY A 89 16.44 -17.79 13.10
C GLY A 89 15.95 -19.23 12.94
N LEU A 90 14.93 -19.56 13.75
CA LEU A 90 14.22 -20.84 13.65
C LEU A 90 13.25 -20.88 12.46
N VAL A 91 12.90 -19.72 11.93
CA VAL A 91 11.96 -19.53 10.82
C VAL A 91 12.56 -18.51 9.88
N ASP A 92 12.55 -18.81 8.58
CA ASP A 92 13.01 -17.91 7.52
C ASP A 92 11.79 -17.38 6.74
N GLU A 93 11.20 -16.28 7.25
CA GLU A 93 10.02 -15.66 6.69
C GLU A 93 10.33 -14.97 5.35
N VAL A 94 11.54 -14.42 5.21
CA VAL A 94 12.00 -13.79 3.97
C VAL A 94 11.97 -14.80 2.83
N SER A 95 12.57 -15.97 3.04
CA SER A 95 12.55 -17.05 2.04
C SER A 95 11.14 -17.54 1.73
N MET A 96 10.22 -17.58 2.72
CA MET A 96 8.82 -17.94 2.46
C MET A 96 8.15 -16.94 1.51
N VAL A 97 8.32 -15.64 1.76
CA VAL A 97 7.75 -14.58 0.91
C VAL A 97 8.40 -14.58 -0.47
N GLN A 98 9.71 -14.75 -0.55
CA GLN A 98 10.45 -14.81 -1.81
C GLN A 98 10.01 -16.02 -2.68
N ASN A 99 9.87 -17.19 -2.08
CA ASN A 99 9.38 -18.37 -2.78
C ASN A 99 7.96 -18.17 -3.30
N TYR A 100 7.07 -17.64 -2.48
CA TYR A 100 5.70 -17.30 -2.89
C TYR A 100 5.68 -16.34 -4.10
N LEU A 101 6.52 -15.30 -4.10
CA LEU A 101 6.63 -14.37 -5.22
C LEU A 101 7.22 -15.04 -6.48
N ASN A 102 8.24 -15.89 -6.32
CA ASN A 102 8.85 -16.63 -7.42
C ASN A 102 7.87 -17.63 -8.09
N GLU A 103 6.90 -18.14 -7.35
CA GLU A 103 5.82 -18.99 -7.85
C GLU A 103 4.66 -18.18 -8.50
N GLY A 104 4.81 -16.89 -8.63
CA GLY A 104 3.83 -16.00 -9.25
C GLY A 104 2.80 -15.44 -8.26
N GLY A 105 3.10 -15.49 -6.97
CA GLY A 105 2.32 -14.85 -5.91
C GLY A 105 2.23 -13.33 -6.08
N ARG A 106 1.29 -12.73 -5.41
CA ARG A 106 1.06 -11.28 -5.41
C ARG A 106 1.15 -10.72 -4.01
N ILE A 107 1.83 -9.59 -3.88
CA ILE A 107 1.99 -8.91 -2.59
C ILE A 107 1.46 -7.47 -2.66
N LEU A 108 0.79 -7.04 -1.60
CA LEU A 108 0.56 -5.63 -1.29
C LEU A 108 1.42 -5.29 -0.08
N LEU A 109 2.50 -4.58 -0.32
CA LEU A 109 3.43 -4.14 0.72
C LEU A 109 3.25 -2.65 0.95
N THR A 110 3.07 -2.27 2.21
CA THR A 110 3.22 -0.88 2.66
C THR A 110 4.30 -0.82 3.71
N THR A 111 5.02 0.28 3.78
CA THR A 111 6.10 0.50 4.75
C THR A 111 5.83 1.75 5.56
N ASN A 112 6.50 1.87 6.70
CA ASN A 112 6.47 3.06 7.53
C ASN A 112 7.81 3.80 7.38
N ALA A 113 7.77 5.10 7.20
CA ALA A 113 8.96 5.92 7.00
C ALA A 113 9.95 5.94 8.18
N TYR A 114 9.52 5.52 9.36
CA TYR A 114 10.32 5.59 10.59
C TYR A 114 10.84 4.23 11.08
N ASP A 115 10.40 3.13 10.47
CA ASP A 115 10.79 1.80 10.91
C ASP A 115 11.86 1.22 9.97
N GLU A 116 12.88 0.63 10.57
CA GLU A 116 13.97 -0.03 9.85
C GLU A 116 13.60 -1.51 9.65
N THR A 117 13.45 -1.91 8.40
CA THR A 117 13.13 -3.28 7.99
C THR A 117 14.08 -3.73 6.88
N PRO A 118 15.39 -3.95 7.20
CA PRO A 118 16.40 -4.23 6.19
C PRO A 118 16.16 -5.50 5.38
N ASN A 119 15.51 -6.51 5.93
CA ASN A 119 15.18 -7.73 5.21
C ASN A 119 14.06 -7.47 4.17
N LEU A 120 13.05 -6.68 4.53
CA LEU A 120 12.05 -6.21 3.57
C LEU A 120 12.67 -5.30 2.51
N ASP A 121 13.61 -4.45 2.87
CA ASP A 121 14.34 -3.61 1.91
C ASP A 121 15.13 -4.46 0.92
N ALA A 122 15.78 -5.51 1.39
CA ALA A 122 16.50 -6.43 0.52
C ALA A 122 15.53 -7.15 -0.45
N LEU A 123 14.37 -7.57 0.05
CA LEU A 123 13.33 -8.17 -0.79
C LEU A 123 12.80 -7.18 -1.85
N MET A 124 12.55 -5.93 -1.47
CA MET A 124 12.13 -4.87 -2.40
C MET A 124 13.20 -4.61 -3.47
N ALA A 125 14.48 -4.64 -3.10
CA ALA A 125 15.59 -4.41 -4.02
C ALA A 125 15.68 -5.46 -5.13
N GLU A 126 15.25 -6.70 -4.90
CA GLU A 126 15.16 -7.74 -5.94
C GLU A 126 14.15 -7.35 -7.03
N PHE A 127 13.15 -6.55 -6.70
CA PHE A 127 12.17 -6.00 -7.62
C PHE A 127 12.52 -4.58 -8.10
N GLY A 128 13.78 -4.15 -7.94
CA GLY A 128 14.24 -2.84 -8.38
C GLY A 128 13.66 -1.67 -7.61
N LEU A 129 13.16 -1.89 -6.40
CA LEU A 129 12.56 -0.86 -5.55
C LEU A 129 13.46 -0.56 -4.35
N ALA A 130 13.64 0.72 -4.05
CA ALA A 130 14.32 1.14 -2.83
C ALA A 130 13.57 2.28 -2.16
N ARG A 131 13.57 2.29 -0.83
CA ARG A 131 13.00 3.38 -0.03
C ARG A 131 14.01 4.53 0.06
N GLU A 132 13.56 5.75 -0.21
CA GLU A 132 14.33 6.95 0.06
C GLU A 132 14.35 7.25 1.57
N PRO A 133 15.51 7.59 2.15
CA PRO A 133 15.58 7.94 3.56
C PRO A 133 14.74 9.19 3.89
N GLY A 134 13.99 9.14 4.99
CA GLY A 134 13.17 10.25 5.47
C GLY A 134 11.75 10.27 4.90
N ILE A 135 11.13 11.44 4.90
CA ILE A 135 9.77 11.65 4.38
C ILE A 135 9.80 12.59 3.19
N VAL A 136 8.84 12.42 2.29
CA VAL A 136 8.65 13.35 1.17
C VAL A 136 8.05 14.65 1.66
N VAL A 137 8.69 15.73 1.26
CA VAL A 137 8.21 17.11 1.44
C VAL A 137 8.00 17.71 0.07
N GLU A 138 6.83 18.26 -0.15
CA GLU A 138 6.44 18.86 -1.42
C GLU A 138 6.83 20.33 -1.47
N GLY A 139 7.55 20.73 -2.52
CA GLY A 139 7.93 22.12 -2.79
C GLY A 139 6.85 22.89 -3.53
N ASP A 140 6.07 22.21 -4.37
CA ASP A 140 4.93 22.81 -5.07
C ASP A 140 3.67 22.82 -4.19
N SER A 141 3.22 24.02 -3.85
CA SER A 141 2.03 24.21 -3.01
C SER A 141 0.72 23.72 -3.64
N SER A 142 0.68 23.42 -4.92
CA SER A 142 -0.48 22.82 -5.59
C SER A 142 -0.58 21.31 -5.37
N HIS A 143 0.53 20.68 -4.97
CA HIS A 143 0.65 19.23 -4.73
C HIS A 143 0.69 18.89 -3.22
N ALA A 144 0.42 19.86 -2.34
CA ALA A 144 0.34 19.63 -0.90
C ALA A 144 -0.85 20.34 -0.25
N LEU A 145 -1.26 19.85 0.90
CA LEU A 145 -2.24 20.52 1.73
C LEU A 145 -1.66 21.85 2.24
N TYR A 146 -2.41 22.93 2.09
CA TYR A 146 -1.98 24.29 2.49
C TYR A 146 -1.43 24.30 3.93
N GLY A 147 -0.17 24.71 4.06
CA GLY A 147 0.55 24.74 5.34
C GLY A 147 1.08 23.39 5.85
N TYR A 148 0.88 22.30 5.07
CA TYR A 148 1.33 20.95 5.43
C TYR A 148 2.03 20.28 4.25
N PRO A 149 3.29 20.62 3.95
CA PRO A 149 4.00 20.18 2.75
C PRO A 149 4.33 18.66 2.75
N TYR A 150 4.12 17.98 3.86
CA TYR A 150 4.22 16.53 4.01
C TYR A 150 2.87 15.79 3.88
N SER A 151 1.79 16.52 3.58
CA SER A 151 0.48 15.97 3.21
C SER A 151 0.28 16.16 1.72
N LEU A 152 0.65 15.15 0.96
CA LEU A 152 0.87 15.20 -0.48
C LEU A 152 -0.43 14.95 -1.25
N PHE A 153 -0.59 15.61 -2.38
CA PHE A 153 -1.55 15.32 -3.44
C PHE A 153 -0.77 14.91 -4.70
N PRO A 154 -0.30 13.66 -4.78
CA PRO A 154 0.51 13.22 -5.89
C PRO A 154 -0.29 13.18 -7.20
N ASP A 155 0.41 13.32 -8.31
CA ASP A 155 -0.13 13.07 -9.63
C ASP A 155 -0.28 11.57 -9.90
N TYR A 156 -1.35 11.23 -10.62
CA TYR A 156 -1.52 9.85 -11.09
C TYR A 156 -0.54 9.54 -12.22
N GLY A 157 0.08 8.36 -12.15
CA GLY A 157 0.85 7.81 -13.24
C GLY A 157 0.00 7.56 -14.50
N THR A 158 0.63 7.02 -15.53
CA THR A 158 -0.01 6.77 -16.83
C THR A 158 -0.35 5.30 -17.06
N THR A 159 -0.42 4.51 -16.01
CA THR A 159 -0.79 3.08 -16.08
C THR A 159 -2.27 2.89 -16.42
N VAL A 160 -2.67 1.68 -16.76
CA VAL A 160 -4.08 1.34 -17.03
C VAL A 160 -4.95 1.61 -15.82
N GLU A 161 -4.46 1.26 -14.64
CA GLU A 161 -5.14 1.41 -13.35
C GLU A 161 -5.39 2.89 -13.03
N THR A 162 -4.35 3.72 -13.18
CA THR A 162 -4.43 5.15 -12.89
C THR A 162 -5.21 5.92 -13.96
N THR A 163 -5.17 5.47 -15.21
CA THR A 163 -5.98 6.06 -16.28
C THR A 163 -7.48 5.91 -15.99
N ALA A 164 -7.90 4.79 -15.43
CA ALA A 164 -9.30 4.61 -15.02
C ALA A 164 -9.70 5.59 -13.89
N LEU A 165 -8.81 5.88 -12.95
CA LEU A 165 -9.03 6.84 -11.88
C LEU A 165 -9.09 8.29 -12.40
N ASN A 166 -8.22 8.66 -13.32
CA ASN A 166 -8.21 9.99 -13.95
C ASN A 166 -9.51 10.31 -14.73
N GLY A 167 -10.19 9.27 -15.24
CA GLY A 167 -11.45 9.43 -15.98
C GLY A 167 -12.69 9.68 -15.11
N VAL A 168 -12.63 9.34 -13.81
CA VAL A 168 -13.83 9.29 -12.96
C VAL A 168 -14.13 10.62 -12.29
N ASN A 169 -13.15 11.37 -11.82
CA ASN A 169 -13.39 12.68 -11.22
C ASN A 169 -12.10 13.46 -10.96
N ARG A 170 -11.94 14.62 -11.59
CA ARG A 170 -10.82 15.54 -11.31
C ARG A 170 -10.85 16.16 -9.90
N SER A 171 -11.89 15.93 -9.13
CA SER A 171 -12.02 16.42 -7.75
C SER A 171 -11.66 15.38 -6.68
N THR A 172 -11.35 14.16 -7.07
CA THR A 172 -10.93 13.11 -6.13
C THR A 172 -9.41 12.97 -6.19
N HIS A 173 -8.75 13.43 -5.15
CA HIS A 173 -7.30 13.29 -5.00
C HIS A 173 -6.98 12.19 -3.99
N VAL A 174 -5.93 11.44 -4.26
CA VAL A 174 -5.27 10.64 -3.22
C VAL A 174 -4.48 11.62 -2.36
N MET A 175 -4.62 11.53 -1.06
CA MET A 175 -3.79 12.27 -0.10
C MET A 175 -2.92 11.27 0.66
N LEU A 176 -1.62 11.48 0.60
CA LEU A 176 -0.63 10.71 1.35
C LEU A 176 0.02 11.63 2.38
N SER A 177 -0.06 11.29 3.65
CA SER A 177 0.57 12.06 4.71
C SER A 177 1.77 11.31 5.27
N VAL A 178 2.89 12.02 5.41
CA VAL A 178 4.15 11.46 5.97
C VAL A 178 4.60 10.23 5.17
N ALA A 179 4.55 10.33 3.85
CA ALA A 179 4.94 9.25 2.95
C ALA A 179 6.46 9.23 2.75
N GLN A 180 6.99 8.03 2.54
CA GLN A 180 8.36 7.80 2.12
C GLN A 180 8.42 7.73 0.60
N GLY A 181 9.47 8.28 0.00
CA GLY A 181 9.73 8.15 -1.42
C GLY A 181 10.20 6.74 -1.78
N LEU A 182 9.86 6.32 -3.00
CA LEU A 182 10.38 5.10 -3.60
C LEU A 182 11.16 5.46 -4.85
N THR A 183 12.36 4.89 -4.99
CA THR A 183 13.13 4.93 -6.22
C THR A 183 12.99 3.61 -6.96
N VAL A 184 13.06 3.69 -8.28
CA VAL A 184 12.98 2.55 -9.18
C VAL A 184 14.31 2.38 -9.90
N THR A 185 14.87 1.17 -9.84
CA THR A 185 16.01 0.76 -10.67
C THR A 185 15.52 -0.29 -11.65
N GLU A 186 15.62 -0.02 -12.93
CA GLU A 186 15.25 -1.01 -13.95
C GLU A 186 16.15 -2.25 -13.85
N THR A 187 15.53 -3.43 -13.86
CA THR A 187 16.20 -4.73 -13.92
C THR A 187 15.79 -5.45 -15.20
N GLU A 188 16.58 -6.45 -15.66
CA GLU A 188 16.27 -7.16 -16.90
C GLU A 188 14.95 -7.95 -16.85
N ASP A 189 14.55 -8.39 -15.64
CA ASP A 189 13.43 -9.32 -15.45
C ASP A 189 12.20 -8.69 -14.79
N VAL A 190 12.30 -7.45 -14.32
CA VAL A 190 11.22 -6.78 -13.56
C VAL A 190 10.90 -5.43 -14.18
N THR A 191 9.62 -5.18 -14.40
CA THR A 191 9.10 -3.88 -14.80
C THR A 191 8.42 -3.23 -13.61
N ALA A 192 8.88 -2.03 -13.22
CA ALA A 192 8.25 -1.26 -12.17
C ALA A 192 7.56 -0.01 -12.77
N GLU A 193 6.32 0.22 -12.36
CA GLU A 193 5.50 1.34 -12.81
C GLU A 193 5.05 2.20 -11.63
N ALA A 194 5.31 3.51 -11.73
CA ALA A 194 4.85 4.45 -10.71
C ALA A 194 3.36 4.74 -10.86
N LEU A 195 2.56 4.41 -9.86
CA LEU A 195 1.13 4.72 -9.82
C LEU A 195 0.87 6.16 -9.39
N LEU A 196 1.71 6.70 -8.52
CA LEU A 196 1.62 8.04 -7.97
C LEU A 196 3.00 8.70 -8.02
N ASN A 197 3.05 9.93 -8.52
CA ASN A 197 4.27 10.70 -8.67
C ASN A 197 4.18 12.01 -7.89
N THR A 198 5.27 12.39 -7.27
CA THR A 198 5.44 13.72 -6.70
C THR A 198 5.70 14.77 -7.79
N SER A 199 5.65 16.05 -7.46
CA SER A 199 6.15 17.09 -8.37
C SER A 199 7.68 17.04 -8.49
N GLU A 200 8.23 17.75 -9.48
CA GLU A 200 9.67 17.91 -9.64
C GLU A 200 10.33 18.74 -8.51
N GLU A 201 9.53 19.47 -7.72
CA GLU A 201 9.98 20.27 -6.59
C GLU A 201 9.98 19.49 -5.27
N ALA A 202 9.49 18.25 -5.27
CA ALA A 202 9.48 17.40 -4.07
C ALA A 202 10.90 16.89 -3.74
N TYR A 203 11.14 16.73 -2.46
CA TYR A 203 12.42 16.19 -1.97
C TYR A 203 12.20 15.31 -0.75
N SER A 204 13.13 14.39 -0.52
CA SER A 204 13.15 13.58 0.70
C SER A 204 13.85 14.34 1.83
N LYS A 205 13.28 14.31 3.03
CA LYS A 205 13.81 14.99 4.21
C LYS A 205 13.99 14.02 5.35
N GLN A 206 15.23 13.80 5.77
CA GLN A 206 15.60 12.89 6.85
C GLN A 206 15.37 13.54 8.23
N ASN A 207 15.83 14.79 8.39
CA ASN A 207 15.67 15.50 9.65
C ASN A 207 14.44 16.40 9.64
N VAL A 208 13.29 15.84 10.01
CA VAL A 208 12.00 16.55 10.05
C VAL A 208 11.96 17.70 11.07
N ASN A 209 12.88 17.75 12.02
CA ASN A 209 12.99 18.81 13.03
C ASN A 209 13.86 19.98 12.55
N SER A 210 14.58 19.82 11.45
CA SER A 210 15.37 20.89 10.86
C SER A 210 14.50 21.81 10.03
N ALA A 211 14.70 23.13 10.14
CA ALA A 211 14.03 24.12 9.28
C ALA A 211 14.70 24.21 7.89
N ALA A 212 15.85 23.55 7.69
CA ALA A 212 16.53 23.54 6.39
C ALA A 212 15.70 22.75 5.35
N THR A 213 15.74 23.19 4.11
CA THR A 213 15.13 22.48 2.97
C THR A 213 16.01 21.37 2.42
N THR A 214 17.25 21.31 2.88
CA THR A 214 18.22 20.24 2.59
C THR A 214 18.81 19.76 3.88
N ASP A 215 18.92 18.45 4.06
CA ASP A 215 19.65 17.82 5.19
C ASP A 215 21.15 17.84 4.97
#